data_bf6f6e3fc03ec10ae5185fc969c8b667
#
_entry.id   bf6f6e3fc03ec10ae5185fc969c8b667
#
_cell.length_a   1.000
_cell.length_b   1.000
_cell.length_c   1.000
_cell.angle_alpha   90.00
_cell.angle_beta   90.00
_cell.angle_gamma   90.00
#
_symmetry.space_group_name_H-M   'P 1'
#
loop_
_entity.id
_entity.type
_entity.pdbx_description
1 polymer ?
#
loop_
_entity_poly.entity_id
_entity_poly.type
_entity_poly.pdbx_seq_one_letter_code
_entity_poly.pdbx_strand_id
1 'polypeptide(L)'
;MSQIIQRFSVSYEFPVSFTRHTFAVENPVLCDLLQRAGDKEHKLFPVIDADVLKNHPHIIDELEEYARCHSDTINLILPPLVVRSGELCKNDPQEVEEFYRLTQDYKIDRHSFVLVIGGGSVLDAMGYAAATAHRGIRLIRMPTTVLGQNDAGIGVKNAVNFLGRKNYLGTFVPPYAVINDFALLQTLPKRDQRAGIAEAVKVALIKDAEFFNWLFDNRHLLAEFDEQAVAYMIRRCAELHLHHIATSGDPFEYGSARPLDFGHWSAHRLEELSNHALRHGEAVAIGIALDSLYSAGMGFIERELQQKIFITLQDLGFALSHRAFTQLDIHKALQDFREHLGGELCITLLTGEGKAAQFNEIDEAVMQRCIDTLLSDFPAP
;
A
#
# COMPACT_ATOMS: atom_id res chain seq x y z
N MET A 1 9.77 40.99 -22.98
CA MET A 1 10.11 39.55 -22.91
C MET A 1 8.95 38.77 -23.51
N SER A 2 9.21 37.86 -24.45
CA SER A 2 8.17 36.97 -25.02
C SER A 2 8.23 35.64 -24.28
N GLN A 3 7.08 35.14 -23.85
CA GLN A 3 6.94 33.86 -23.13
C GLN A 3 6.01 32.95 -23.94
N ILE A 4 6.42 31.68 -24.13
CA ILE A 4 5.56 30.65 -24.71
C ILE A 4 5.09 29.77 -23.55
N ILE A 5 3.78 29.64 -23.38
CA ILE A 5 3.17 28.75 -22.39
C ILE A 5 2.66 27.52 -23.13
N GLN A 6 3.26 26.34 -22.86
CA GLN A 6 2.82 25.06 -23.39
C GLN A 6 1.86 24.40 -22.39
N ARG A 7 0.73 23.88 -22.89
CA ARG A 7 -0.24 23.12 -22.09
C ARG A 7 -0.59 21.83 -22.83
N PHE A 8 -0.54 20.71 -22.14
CA PHE A 8 -1.04 19.41 -22.62
C PHE A 8 -1.46 18.57 -21.43
N SER A 9 -2.29 17.55 -21.64
CA SER A 9 -2.72 16.58 -20.64
C SER A 9 -2.39 15.17 -21.12
N VAL A 10 -2.13 14.28 -20.17
CA VAL A 10 -1.94 12.86 -20.42
C VAL A 10 -2.96 12.11 -19.54
N SER A 11 -3.80 11.29 -20.15
CA SER A 11 -4.72 10.42 -19.44
C SER A 11 -4.06 9.07 -19.17
N TYR A 12 -4.30 8.55 -17.95
CA TYR A 12 -3.88 7.21 -17.54
C TYR A 12 -5.10 6.31 -17.37
N GLU A 13 -4.95 5.06 -17.77
CA GLU A 13 -5.93 4.00 -17.55
C GLU A 13 -5.17 2.70 -17.26
N PHE A 14 -5.52 2.04 -16.17
CA PHE A 14 -4.99 0.73 -15.86
C PHE A 14 -6.04 -0.15 -15.18
N PRO A 15 -6.16 -1.42 -15.56
CA PRO A 15 -7.05 -2.37 -14.92
C PRO A 15 -6.46 -2.89 -13.60
N VAL A 16 -7.34 -3.12 -12.63
CA VAL A 16 -7.07 -3.90 -11.42
C VAL A 16 -7.94 -5.15 -11.45
N SER A 17 -7.34 -6.29 -11.68
CA SER A 17 -8.01 -7.58 -11.81
C SER A 17 -7.96 -8.32 -10.47
N PHE A 18 -9.07 -8.96 -10.09
CA PHE A 18 -9.17 -9.81 -8.90
C PHE A 18 -9.41 -11.25 -9.35
N THR A 19 -8.50 -12.14 -8.98
CA THR A 19 -8.51 -13.54 -9.43
C THR A 19 -7.97 -14.48 -8.37
N ARG A 20 -7.88 -15.76 -8.70
CA ARG A 20 -7.19 -16.82 -7.96
C ARG A 20 -6.39 -17.66 -8.94
N HIS A 21 -5.20 -18.11 -8.53
CA HIS A 21 -4.34 -18.97 -9.35
C HIS A 21 -4.09 -18.37 -10.74
N THR A 22 -3.47 -17.21 -10.79
CA THR A 22 -3.19 -16.44 -12.03
C THR A 22 -2.48 -17.28 -13.08
N PHE A 23 -1.62 -18.22 -12.66
CA PHE A 23 -0.84 -19.07 -13.56
C PHE A 23 -1.47 -20.44 -13.83
N ALA A 24 -2.72 -20.67 -13.42
CA ALA A 24 -3.49 -21.80 -13.95
C ALA A 24 -3.70 -21.61 -15.47
N VAL A 25 -3.44 -22.64 -16.27
CA VAL A 25 -3.43 -22.54 -17.74
C VAL A 25 -4.74 -21.99 -18.31
N GLU A 26 -5.86 -22.29 -17.66
CA GLU A 26 -7.18 -21.79 -18.05
C GLU A 26 -7.51 -20.38 -17.58
N ASN A 27 -6.67 -19.76 -16.73
CA ASN A 27 -6.90 -18.40 -16.24
C ASN A 27 -6.49 -17.35 -17.30
N PRO A 28 -7.42 -16.57 -17.86
CA PRO A 28 -7.10 -15.70 -18.98
C PRO A 28 -6.47 -14.37 -18.57
N VAL A 29 -6.48 -14.02 -17.25
CA VAL A 29 -6.24 -12.66 -16.78
C VAL A 29 -4.90 -12.08 -17.27
N LEU A 30 -3.80 -12.82 -17.17
CA LEU A 30 -2.49 -12.31 -17.59
C LEU A 30 -2.42 -12.15 -19.11
N CYS A 31 -2.95 -13.12 -19.88
CA CYS A 31 -2.99 -13.05 -21.34
C CYS A 31 -3.84 -11.88 -21.84
N ASP A 32 -5.05 -11.72 -21.28
CA ASP A 32 -5.95 -10.62 -21.65
C ASP A 32 -5.28 -9.25 -21.41
N LEU A 33 -4.55 -9.11 -20.29
CA LEU A 33 -3.82 -7.90 -20.00
C LEU A 33 -2.71 -7.62 -21.01
N LEU A 34 -1.95 -8.64 -21.41
CA LEU A 34 -0.88 -8.48 -22.42
C LEU A 34 -1.45 -8.16 -23.80
N GLN A 35 -2.54 -8.80 -24.20
CA GLN A 35 -3.22 -8.58 -25.49
C GLN A 35 -3.79 -7.17 -25.62
N ARG A 36 -4.08 -6.44 -24.52
CA ARG A 36 -4.40 -5.00 -24.58
C ARG A 36 -3.30 -4.17 -25.27
N ALA A 37 -2.07 -4.65 -25.31
CA ALA A 37 -0.96 -4.00 -26.00
C ALA A 37 -0.79 -4.43 -27.46
N GLY A 38 -1.68 -5.29 -27.95
CA GLY A 38 -1.75 -5.79 -29.33
C GLY A 38 -1.60 -7.32 -29.41
N ASP A 39 -2.18 -7.88 -30.46
CA ASP A 39 -2.13 -9.32 -30.78
C ASP A 39 -0.74 -9.71 -31.31
N LYS A 40 0.19 -9.92 -30.42
CA LYS A 40 1.55 -10.37 -30.71
C LYS A 40 2.20 -10.95 -29.46
N GLU A 41 3.30 -11.64 -29.66
CA GLU A 41 4.16 -12.07 -28.57
C GLU A 41 4.79 -10.87 -27.85
N HIS A 42 4.73 -10.86 -26.52
CA HIS A 42 5.27 -9.84 -25.64
C HIS A 42 6.34 -10.42 -24.72
N LYS A 43 7.49 -9.75 -24.63
CA LYS A 43 8.50 -10.07 -23.62
C LYS A 43 7.94 -9.79 -22.25
N LEU A 44 7.98 -10.79 -21.38
CA LEU A 44 7.58 -10.73 -19.96
C LEU A 44 8.79 -11.08 -19.10
N PHE A 45 9.27 -10.11 -18.32
CA PHE A 45 10.38 -10.28 -17.40
C PHE A 45 9.86 -10.33 -15.94
N PRO A 46 9.87 -11.51 -15.29
CA PRO A 46 9.41 -11.65 -13.92
C PRO A 46 10.47 -11.18 -12.92
N VAL A 47 9.99 -10.49 -11.88
CA VAL A 47 10.74 -10.12 -10.68
C VAL A 47 9.97 -10.66 -9.49
N ILE A 48 10.61 -11.47 -8.64
CA ILE A 48 9.94 -12.23 -7.58
C ILE A 48 10.61 -11.93 -6.24
N ASP A 49 9.79 -11.62 -5.24
CA ASP A 49 10.20 -11.51 -3.83
C ASP A 49 10.70 -12.87 -3.32
N ALA A 50 11.84 -12.91 -2.66
CA ALA A 50 12.47 -14.14 -2.17
C ALA A 50 11.59 -14.90 -1.16
N ASP A 51 10.82 -14.20 -0.30
CA ASP A 51 9.90 -14.85 0.63
C ASP A 51 8.67 -15.43 -0.10
N VAL A 52 8.22 -14.79 -1.19
CA VAL A 52 7.18 -15.35 -2.05
C VAL A 52 7.67 -16.66 -2.66
N LEU A 53 8.87 -16.67 -3.25
CA LEU A 53 9.44 -17.89 -3.82
C LEU A 53 9.60 -19.00 -2.78
N LYS A 54 10.01 -18.65 -1.57
CA LYS A 54 10.15 -19.60 -0.46
C LYS A 54 8.81 -20.24 -0.05
N ASN A 55 7.73 -19.44 -0.03
CA ASN A 55 6.40 -19.88 0.43
C ASN A 55 5.54 -20.46 -0.71
N HIS A 56 5.89 -20.17 -1.96
CA HIS A 56 5.29 -20.69 -3.20
C HIS A 56 6.39 -21.25 -4.11
N PRO A 57 7.03 -22.38 -3.74
CA PRO A 57 8.22 -22.89 -4.43
C PRO A 57 7.98 -23.30 -5.89
N HIS A 58 6.72 -23.52 -6.28
CA HIS A 58 6.32 -23.90 -7.63
C HIS A 58 5.92 -22.72 -8.51
N ILE A 59 5.95 -21.49 -8.01
CA ILE A 59 5.44 -20.32 -8.74
C ILE A 59 6.18 -20.06 -10.06
N ILE A 60 7.47 -20.38 -10.13
CA ILE A 60 8.27 -20.26 -11.36
C ILE A 60 7.84 -21.34 -12.36
N ASP A 61 7.73 -22.60 -11.92
CA ASP A 61 7.31 -23.72 -12.77
C ASP A 61 5.90 -23.49 -13.33
N GLU A 62 4.98 -22.98 -12.49
CA GLU A 62 3.61 -22.60 -12.89
C GLU A 62 3.61 -21.49 -13.93
N LEU A 63 4.45 -20.46 -13.75
CA LEU A 63 4.59 -19.36 -14.71
C LEU A 63 5.22 -19.83 -16.02
N GLU A 64 6.21 -20.72 -15.98
CA GLU A 64 6.83 -21.33 -17.17
C GLU A 64 5.81 -22.15 -17.97
N GLU A 65 5.04 -23.00 -17.28
CA GLU A 65 4.00 -23.81 -17.90
C GLU A 65 2.90 -22.94 -18.52
N TYR A 66 2.45 -21.92 -17.77
CA TYR A 66 1.50 -20.94 -18.27
C TYR A 66 2.00 -20.24 -19.54
N ALA A 67 3.24 -19.73 -19.53
CA ALA A 67 3.83 -19.06 -20.68
C ALA A 67 4.01 -20.00 -21.88
N ARG A 68 4.37 -21.27 -21.63
CA ARG A 68 4.48 -22.29 -22.67
C ARG A 68 3.15 -22.58 -23.36
N CYS A 69 2.06 -22.64 -22.57
CA CYS A 69 0.71 -22.86 -23.11
C CYS A 69 0.18 -21.61 -23.85
N HIS A 70 0.70 -20.42 -23.54
CA HIS A 70 0.30 -19.15 -24.15
C HIS A 70 1.44 -18.49 -24.94
N SER A 71 2.26 -19.32 -25.61
CA SER A 71 3.46 -18.86 -26.34
C SER A 71 3.19 -17.89 -27.48
N ASP A 72 1.97 -17.82 -28.00
CA ASP A 72 1.56 -16.82 -29.00
C ASP A 72 1.49 -15.38 -28.42
N THR A 73 1.34 -15.28 -27.09
CA THR A 73 1.19 -14.01 -26.37
C THR A 73 2.40 -13.69 -25.50
N ILE A 74 3.05 -14.73 -24.91
CA ILE A 74 4.07 -14.56 -23.87
C ILE A 74 5.43 -15.11 -24.32
N ASN A 75 6.42 -14.23 -24.38
CA ASN A 75 7.84 -14.56 -24.44
C ASN A 75 8.42 -14.37 -23.04
N LEU A 76 8.44 -15.44 -22.26
CA LEU A 76 8.93 -15.41 -20.90
C LEU A 76 10.46 -15.33 -20.87
N ILE A 77 10.99 -14.34 -20.16
CA ILE A 77 12.42 -14.12 -19.97
C ILE A 77 12.87 -14.78 -18.67
N LEU A 78 13.80 -15.70 -18.77
CA LEU A 78 14.34 -16.48 -17.67
C LEU A 78 15.87 -16.38 -17.59
N PRO A 79 16.46 -16.57 -16.41
CA PRO A 79 15.79 -16.75 -15.11
C PRO A 79 15.11 -15.45 -14.63
N PRO A 80 14.11 -15.53 -13.73
CA PRO A 80 13.53 -14.35 -13.10
C PRO A 80 14.56 -13.65 -12.21
N LEU A 81 14.40 -12.35 -12.01
CA LEU A 81 15.15 -11.64 -10.96
C LEU A 81 14.49 -11.94 -9.60
N VAL A 82 15.24 -12.56 -8.69
CA VAL A 82 14.80 -12.76 -7.31
C VAL A 82 15.40 -11.65 -6.45
N VAL A 83 14.55 -10.89 -5.76
CA VAL A 83 14.94 -9.74 -4.93
C VAL A 83 14.71 -10.01 -3.46
N ARG A 84 15.45 -9.31 -2.58
CA ARG A 84 15.27 -9.40 -1.13
C ARG A 84 13.88 -8.89 -0.73
N SER A 85 13.31 -9.54 0.29
CA SER A 85 11.97 -9.24 0.78
C SER A 85 11.90 -7.97 1.63
N GLY A 86 10.74 -7.34 1.65
CA GLY A 86 10.42 -6.23 2.53
C GLY A 86 11.29 -4.98 2.29
N GLU A 87 11.53 -4.21 3.36
CA GLU A 87 12.28 -2.95 3.29
C GLU A 87 13.74 -3.13 2.84
N LEU A 88 14.30 -4.33 2.94
CA LEU A 88 15.67 -4.60 2.45
C LEU A 88 15.78 -4.33 0.94
N CYS A 89 14.74 -4.62 0.17
CA CYS A 89 14.70 -4.33 -1.27
C CYS A 89 14.74 -2.81 -1.57
N LYS A 90 14.29 -1.97 -0.63
CA LYS A 90 14.27 -0.50 -0.78
C LYS A 90 15.54 0.18 -0.26
N ASN A 91 16.25 -0.46 0.69
CA ASN A 91 17.37 0.15 1.42
C ASN A 91 18.69 0.11 0.69
N ASP A 92 18.85 -0.81 -0.26
CA ASP A 92 20.10 -1.05 -0.96
C ASP A 92 19.86 -0.88 -2.47
N PRO A 93 20.68 -0.12 -3.18
CA PRO A 93 20.55 0.07 -4.62
C PRO A 93 20.82 -1.21 -5.44
N GLN A 94 21.36 -2.26 -4.82
CA GLN A 94 21.80 -3.48 -5.51
C GLN A 94 20.70 -4.11 -6.37
N GLU A 95 19.47 -4.22 -5.87
CA GLU A 95 18.36 -4.80 -6.65
C GLU A 95 17.99 -3.95 -7.84
N VAL A 96 17.98 -2.63 -7.67
CA VAL A 96 17.66 -1.66 -8.74
C VAL A 96 18.77 -1.69 -9.80
N GLU A 97 20.05 -1.73 -9.40
CA GLU A 97 21.19 -1.83 -10.31
C GLU A 97 21.19 -3.15 -11.07
N GLU A 98 20.91 -4.27 -10.39
CA GLU A 98 20.81 -5.59 -11.01
C GLU A 98 19.64 -5.65 -12.00
N PHE A 99 18.50 -5.04 -11.66
CA PHE A 99 17.38 -4.91 -12.58
C PHE A 99 17.80 -4.15 -13.85
N TYR A 100 18.53 -3.02 -13.74
CA TYR A 100 19.00 -2.28 -14.91
C TYR A 100 19.97 -3.10 -15.76
N ARG A 101 20.90 -3.83 -15.13
CA ARG A 101 21.83 -4.71 -15.82
C ARG A 101 21.08 -5.78 -16.61
N LEU A 102 20.13 -6.48 -15.98
CA LEU A 102 19.37 -7.55 -16.61
C LEU A 102 18.46 -7.02 -17.73
N THR A 103 17.85 -5.83 -17.58
CA THR A 103 17.06 -5.22 -18.65
C THR A 103 17.91 -4.94 -19.90
N GLN A 104 19.19 -4.58 -19.72
CA GLN A 104 20.13 -4.42 -20.82
C GLN A 104 20.51 -5.77 -21.44
N ASP A 105 20.87 -6.76 -20.64
CA ASP A 105 21.32 -8.07 -21.09
C ASP A 105 20.23 -8.81 -21.88
N TYR A 106 19.00 -8.77 -21.38
CA TYR A 106 17.84 -9.41 -22.01
C TYR A 106 17.14 -8.54 -23.06
N LYS A 107 17.65 -7.34 -23.31
CA LYS A 107 17.07 -6.38 -24.28
C LYS A 107 15.59 -6.12 -23.97
N ILE A 108 15.28 -5.89 -22.70
CA ILE A 108 13.98 -5.44 -22.24
C ILE A 108 13.86 -3.97 -22.56
N ASP A 109 12.81 -3.58 -23.25
CA ASP A 109 12.57 -2.22 -23.68
C ASP A 109 11.23 -1.68 -23.17
N ARG A 110 10.87 -0.46 -23.52
CA ARG A 110 9.61 0.17 -23.08
C ARG A 110 8.34 -0.47 -23.66
N HIS A 111 8.45 -1.42 -24.57
CA HIS A 111 7.34 -2.20 -25.13
C HIS A 111 7.21 -3.56 -24.47
N SER A 112 8.23 -3.98 -23.74
CA SER A 112 8.26 -5.18 -22.91
C SER A 112 7.45 -4.98 -21.62
N PHE A 113 7.23 -6.06 -20.89
CA PHE A 113 6.55 -6.06 -19.62
C PHE A 113 7.47 -6.57 -18.51
N VAL A 114 7.36 -5.94 -17.35
CA VAL A 114 7.93 -6.43 -16.10
C VAL A 114 6.78 -6.88 -15.22
N LEU A 115 6.79 -8.13 -14.77
CA LEU A 115 5.83 -8.68 -13.82
C LEU A 115 6.50 -8.72 -12.44
N VAL A 116 6.08 -7.86 -11.53
CA VAL A 116 6.62 -7.84 -10.16
C VAL A 116 5.65 -8.56 -9.23
N ILE A 117 6.13 -9.65 -8.61
CA ILE A 117 5.38 -10.48 -7.66
C ILE A 117 5.99 -10.28 -6.28
N GLY A 118 5.29 -9.58 -5.37
CA GLY A 118 5.84 -9.27 -4.04
C GLY A 118 4.95 -8.39 -3.19
N GLY A 119 5.42 -8.10 -1.98
CA GLY A 119 4.80 -7.14 -1.07
C GLY A 119 5.03 -5.69 -1.48
N GLY A 120 4.37 -4.74 -0.79
CA GLY A 120 4.41 -3.31 -1.12
C GLY A 120 5.81 -2.74 -1.33
N SER A 121 6.78 -3.07 -0.45
CA SER A 121 8.16 -2.57 -0.58
C SER A 121 8.87 -3.05 -1.86
N VAL A 122 8.64 -4.30 -2.25
CA VAL A 122 9.19 -4.86 -3.50
C VAL A 122 8.51 -4.22 -4.71
N LEU A 123 7.18 -4.02 -4.65
CA LEU A 123 6.43 -3.34 -5.72
C LEU A 123 6.91 -1.90 -5.91
N ASP A 124 7.20 -1.18 -4.81
CA ASP A 124 7.72 0.18 -4.84
C ASP A 124 9.12 0.26 -5.47
N ALA A 125 10.04 -0.59 -4.99
CA ALA A 125 11.43 -0.58 -5.45
C ALA A 125 11.55 -0.98 -6.92
N MET A 126 10.89 -2.07 -7.30
CA MET A 126 10.93 -2.56 -8.68
C MET A 126 10.06 -1.72 -9.61
N GLY A 127 9.01 -1.09 -9.08
CA GLY A 127 8.22 -0.08 -9.78
C GLY A 127 9.07 1.17 -10.10
N TYR A 128 9.89 1.63 -9.15
CA TYR A 128 10.86 2.70 -9.37
C TYR A 128 11.88 2.31 -10.43
N ALA A 129 12.44 1.11 -10.36
CA ALA A 129 13.38 0.60 -11.36
C ALA A 129 12.74 0.55 -12.76
N ALA A 130 11.53 0.00 -12.89
CA ALA A 130 10.81 -0.06 -14.15
C ALA A 130 10.45 1.33 -14.70
N ALA A 131 10.04 2.28 -13.83
CA ALA A 131 9.68 3.64 -14.22
C ALA A 131 10.87 4.46 -14.74
N THR A 132 12.08 4.19 -14.25
CA THR A 132 13.29 4.95 -14.60
C THR A 132 14.08 4.32 -15.75
N ALA A 133 14.06 2.99 -15.90
CA ALA A 133 14.68 2.30 -17.03
C ALA A 133 13.96 2.66 -18.35
N HIS A 134 14.71 3.00 -19.39
CA HIS A 134 14.20 3.36 -20.72
C HIS A 134 13.11 4.44 -20.73
N ARG A 135 13.01 5.30 -19.70
CA ARG A 135 11.93 6.29 -19.47
C ARG A 135 10.56 5.63 -19.26
N GLY A 136 10.54 4.45 -18.69
CA GLY A 136 9.35 3.66 -18.36
C GLY A 136 9.24 2.37 -19.16
N ILE A 137 9.28 1.24 -18.45
CA ILE A 137 8.92 -0.10 -18.93
C ILE A 137 7.52 -0.40 -18.37
N ARG A 138 6.69 -1.10 -19.12
CA ARG A 138 5.33 -1.46 -18.70
C ARG A 138 5.39 -2.37 -17.48
N LEU A 139 4.80 -1.93 -16.38
CA LEU A 139 4.80 -2.63 -15.10
C LEU A 139 3.46 -3.32 -14.87
N ILE A 140 3.46 -4.63 -14.68
CA ILE A 140 2.35 -5.40 -14.12
C ILE A 140 2.70 -5.68 -12.66
N ARG A 141 1.87 -5.24 -11.74
CA ARG A 141 2.03 -5.53 -10.31
C ARG A 141 1.18 -6.71 -9.91
N MET A 142 1.76 -7.62 -9.15
CA MET A 142 1.07 -8.77 -8.54
C MET A 142 1.33 -8.77 -7.04
N PRO A 143 0.54 -8.00 -6.27
CA PRO A 143 0.69 -7.86 -4.84
C PRO A 143 0.43 -9.18 -4.10
N THR A 144 1.31 -9.52 -3.16
CA THR A 144 1.24 -10.78 -2.41
C THR A 144 0.89 -10.61 -0.94
N THR A 145 0.54 -9.39 -0.52
CA THR A 145 0.12 -9.07 0.84
C THR A 145 -1.24 -8.38 0.84
N VAL A 146 -1.98 -8.45 1.95
CA VAL A 146 -3.26 -7.73 2.09
C VAL A 146 -3.07 -6.23 1.86
N LEU A 147 -2.05 -5.64 2.50
CA LEU A 147 -1.68 -4.24 2.33
C LEU A 147 -1.33 -3.89 0.87
N GLY A 148 -0.64 -4.80 0.18
CA GLY A 148 -0.33 -4.63 -1.24
C GLY A 148 -1.58 -4.65 -2.11
N GLN A 149 -2.53 -5.54 -1.83
CA GLN A 149 -3.73 -5.72 -2.66
C GLN A 149 -4.78 -4.63 -2.46
N ASN A 150 -4.86 -4.04 -1.28
CA ASN A 150 -5.89 -3.04 -0.96
C ASN A 150 -5.40 -1.58 -0.97
N ASP A 151 -4.08 -1.34 -0.94
CA ASP A 151 -3.50 0.00 -0.85
C ASP A 151 -2.24 0.16 -1.73
N ALA A 152 -1.05 -0.25 -1.26
CA ALA A 152 0.22 0.10 -1.88
C ALA A 152 0.37 -0.41 -3.32
N GLY A 153 -0.11 -1.61 -3.63
CA GLY A 153 0.04 -2.21 -4.95
C GLY A 153 -0.87 -1.62 -6.02
N ILE A 154 -2.01 -1.03 -5.63
CA ILE A 154 -2.98 -0.43 -6.56
C ILE A 154 -2.76 1.06 -6.78
N GLY A 155 -1.88 1.69 -5.98
CA GLY A 155 -1.55 3.10 -6.09
C GLY A 155 -0.64 3.43 -7.27
N VAL A 156 -0.22 4.69 -7.35
CA VAL A 156 0.61 5.22 -8.45
C VAL A 156 2.04 5.57 -8.00
N LYS A 157 2.35 5.31 -6.73
CA LYS A 157 3.64 5.64 -6.12
C LYS A 157 4.65 4.52 -6.35
N ASN A 158 5.91 4.89 -6.55
CA ASN A 158 7.05 3.98 -6.59
C ASN A 158 8.21 4.68 -5.90
N ALA A 159 8.97 3.99 -5.04
CA ALA A 159 10.04 4.62 -4.30
C ALA A 159 11.10 3.64 -3.79
N VAL A 160 12.29 4.18 -3.54
CA VAL A 160 13.37 3.53 -2.80
C VAL A 160 13.83 4.44 -1.66
N ASN A 161 14.43 3.85 -0.64
CA ASN A 161 15.03 4.58 0.46
C ASN A 161 16.42 5.07 0.04
N PHE A 162 16.83 6.23 0.49
CA PHE A 162 18.13 6.79 0.16
C PHE A 162 18.67 7.65 1.30
N LEU A 163 19.96 7.54 1.60
CA LEU A 163 20.63 8.26 2.68
C LEU A 163 19.92 8.16 4.05
N GLY A 164 19.37 6.98 4.36
CA GLY A 164 18.65 6.73 5.60
C GLY A 164 17.23 7.33 5.68
N ARG A 165 16.73 7.88 4.57
CA ARG A 165 15.37 8.43 4.48
C ARG A 165 14.46 7.49 3.70
N LYS A 166 13.29 7.18 4.28
CA LYS A 166 12.26 6.38 3.61
C LYS A 166 11.69 7.10 2.40
N ASN A 167 11.46 6.35 1.29
CA ASN A 167 10.79 6.81 0.07
C ASN A 167 11.39 8.10 -0.53
N TYR A 168 12.69 8.32 -0.34
CA TYR A 168 13.33 9.59 -0.71
C TYR A 168 13.48 9.78 -2.21
N LEU A 169 13.82 8.70 -2.94
CA LEU A 169 13.82 8.70 -4.39
C LEU A 169 12.56 8.00 -4.87
N GLY A 170 11.75 8.69 -5.67
CA GLY A 170 10.48 8.12 -6.11
C GLY A 170 9.95 8.70 -7.41
N THR A 171 8.94 8.05 -7.93
CA THR A 171 8.19 8.45 -9.12
C THR A 171 6.70 8.25 -8.90
N PHE A 172 5.89 9.11 -9.50
CA PHE A 172 4.46 8.90 -9.65
C PHE A 172 4.22 8.35 -11.06
N VAL A 173 4.17 7.03 -11.18
CA VAL A 173 3.93 6.34 -12.45
C VAL A 173 2.90 5.25 -12.23
N PRO A 174 1.69 5.37 -12.81
CA PRO A 174 0.70 4.30 -12.76
C PRO A 174 1.24 3.00 -13.35
N PRO A 175 0.90 1.83 -12.80
CA PRO A 175 1.23 0.55 -13.42
C PRO A 175 0.47 0.38 -14.76
N TYR A 176 0.94 -0.52 -15.60
CA TYR A 176 0.19 -0.96 -16.77
C TYR A 176 -1.07 -1.75 -16.37
N ALA A 177 -0.93 -2.60 -15.35
CA ALA A 177 -2.01 -3.38 -14.76
C ALA A 177 -1.66 -3.84 -13.35
N VAL A 178 -2.68 -4.21 -12.57
CA VAL A 178 -2.53 -4.89 -11.29
C VAL A 178 -3.33 -6.20 -11.30
N ILE A 179 -2.74 -7.28 -10.81
CA ILE A 179 -3.38 -8.58 -10.62
C ILE A 179 -3.40 -8.91 -9.13
N ASN A 180 -4.53 -8.80 -8.50
CA ASN A 180 -4.77 -9.21 -7.13
C ASN A 180 -5.17 -10.69 -7.11
N ASP A 181 -4.19 -11.57 -6.91
CA ASP A 181 -4.41 -13.01 -6.76
C ASP A 181 -4.60 -13.35 -5.28
N PHE A 182 -5.81 -13.70 -4.88
CA PHE A 182 -6.13 -14.04 -3.50
C PHE A 182 -5.47 -15.34 -3.01
N ALA A 183 -5.06 -16.23 -3.92
CA ALA A 183 -4.37 -17.47 -3.54
C ALA A 183 -3.00 -17.17 -2.90
N LEU A 184 -2.33 -16.10 -3.30
CA LEU A 184 -1.04 -15.68 -2.75
C LEU A 184 -1.12 -15.22 -1.28
N LEU A 185 -2.31 -14.87 -0.79
CA LEU A 185 -2.50 -14.44 0.60
C LEU A 185 -2.52 -15.60 1.61
N GLN A 186 -2.74 -16.83 1.16
CA GLN A 186 -2.93 -17.98 2.03
C GLN A 186 -1.68 -18.38 2.82
N THR A 187 -0.50 -18.05 2.30
CA THR A 187 0.79 -18.38 2.94
C THR A 187 1.32 -17.28 3.84
N LEU A 188 0.62 -16.13 3.94
CA LEU A 188 1.06 -15.04 4.80
C LEU A 188 0.99 -15.42 6.28
N PRO A 189 2.00 -15.03 7.07
CA PRO A 189 1.90 -15.09 8.52
C PRO A 189 0.68 -14.29 9.03
N LYS A 190 -0.01 -14.79 10.07
CA LYS A 190 -1.21 -14.12 10.64
C LYS A 190 -0.99 -12.63 10.98
N ARG A 191 0.22 -12.27 11.41
CA ARG A 191 0.59 -10.87 11.71
C ARG A 191 0.57 -10.01 10.45
N ASP A 192 1.06 -10.51 9.33
CA ASP A 192 1.11 -9.78 8.06
C ASP A 192 -0.26 -9.78 7.36
N GLN A 193 -1.07 -10.83 7.55
CA GLN A 193 -2.48 -10.85 7.13
C GLN A 193 -3.25 -9.71 7.78
N ARG A 194 -3.09 -9.56 9.10
CA ARG A 194 -3.77 -8.52 9.90
C ARG A 194 -3.34 -7.11 9.51
N ALA A 195 -2.06 -6.89 9.26
CA ALA A 195 -1.51 -5.56 9.01
C ALA A 195 -2.26 -4.78 7.91
N GLY A 196 -2.68 -5.46 6.83
CA GLY A 196 -3.42 -4.82 5.74
C GLY A 196 -4.89 -4.50 6.08
N ILE A 197 -5.47 -5.09 7.15
CA ILE A 197 -6.85 -4.80 7.58
C ILE A 197 -6.94 -3.39 8.19
N ALA A 198 -5.88 -2.91 8.83
CA ALA A 198 -5.85 -1.55 9.41
C ALA A 198 -6.10 -0.47 8.34
N GLU A 199 -5.58 -0.66 7.13
CA GLU A 199 -5.79 0.25 6.01
C GLU A 199 -7.25 0.26 5.54
N ALA A 200 -7.90 -0.90 5.52
CA ALA A 200 -9.33 -0.97 5.20
C ALA A 200 -10.17 -0.25 6.25
N VAL A 201 -9.86 -0.40 7.54
CA VAL A 201 -10.52 0.35 8.63
C VAL A 201 -10.29 1.85 8.44
N LYS A 202 -9.06 2.28 8.16
CA LYS A 202 -8.74 3.68 7.88
C LYS A 202 -9.59 4.26 6.76
N VAL A 203 -9.56 3.62 5.59
CA VAL A 203 -10.27 4.11 4.40
C VAL A 203 -11.78 4.14 4.63
N ALA A 204 -12.36 3.12 5.28
CA ALA A 204 -13.77 3.08 5.62
C ALA A 204 -14.17 4.23 6.53
N LEU A 205 -13.41 4.48 7.61
CA LEU A 205 -13.67 5.56 8.55
C LEU A 205 -13.71 6.95 7.93
N ILE A 206 -12.90 7.20 6.92
CA ILE A 206 -12.77 8.53 6.30
C ILE A 206 -13.60 8.70 5.03
N LYS A 207 -14.09 7.63 4.42
CA LYS A 207 -14.74 7.67 3.09
C LYS A 207 -16.09 6.98 3.01
N ASP A 208 -16.39 5.98 3.86
CA ASP A 208 -17.53 5.10 3.63
C ASP A 208 -18.05 4.49 4.95
N ALA A 209 -19.11 5.10 5.51
CA ALA A 209 -19.74 4.62 6.73
C ALA A 209 -20.34 3.21 6.58
N GLU A 210 -20.90 2.87 5.41
CA GLU A 210 -21.48 1.54 5.18
C GLU A 210 -20.38 0.48 5.19
N PHE A 211 -19.22 0.78 4.60
CA PHE A 211 -18.09 -0.12 4.63
C PHE A 211 -17.53 -0.27 6.06
N PHE A 212 -17.47 0.82 6.85
CA PHE A 212 -17.04 0.71 8.25
C PHE A 212 -18.01 -0.15 9.09
N ASN A 213 -19.33 0.02 8.90
CA ASN A 213 -20.33 -0.82 9.53
C ASN A 213 -20.16 -2.29 9.13
N TRP A 214 -19.92 -2.56 7.86
CA TRP A 214 -19.68 -3.91 7.38
C TRP A 214 -18.39 -4.51 8.01
N LEU A 215 -17.31 -3.74 8.13
CA LEU A 215 -16.08 -4.18 8.81
C LEU A 215 -16.35 -4.51 10.29
N PHE A 216 -17.11 -3.66 10.99
CA PHE A 216 -17.52 -3.90 12.37
C PHE A 216 -18.33 -5.19 12.51
N ASP A 217 -19.31 -5.41 11.67
CA ASP A 217 -20.19 -6.59 11.71
C ASP A 217 -19.43 -7.89 11.39
N ASN A 218 -18.42 -7.82 10.50
CA ASN A 218 -17.65 -8.97 10.05
C ASN A 218 -16.26 -9.08 10.72
N ARG A 219 -15.96 -8.28 11.75
CA ARG A 219 -14.63 -8.22 12.36
C ARG A 219 -14.09 -9.55 12.86
N HIS A 220 -14.96 -10.44 13.35
CA HIS A 220 -14.56 -11.78 13.80
C HIS A 220 -14.17 -12.69 12.63
N LEU A 221 -14.89 -12.62 11.51
CA LEU A 221 -14.52 -13.34 10.28
C LEU A 221 -13.18 -12.83 9.73
N LEU A 222 -12.99 -11.51 9.74
CA LEU A 222 -11.73 -10.90 9.32
C LEU A 222 -10.56 -11.25 10.25
N ALA A 223 -10.79 -11.35 11.56
CA ALA A 223 -9.77 -11.76 12.53
C ALA A 223 -9.31 -13.21 12.31
N GLU A 224 -10.21 -14.10 11.88
CA GLU A 224 -9.92 -15.48 11.48
C GLU A 224 -9.45 -15.61 10.03
N PHE A 225 -9.38 -14.51 9.29
CA PHE A 225 -8.98 -14.46 7.90
C PHE A 225 -9.88 -15.28 6.97
N ASP A 226 -11.20 -15.18 7.18
CA ASP A 226 -12.18 -15.80 6.27
C ASP A 226 -11.98 -15.29 4.84
N GLU A 227 -11.85 -16.23 3.90
CA GLU A 227 -11.48 -15.91 2.52
C GLU A 227 -12.48 -14.97 1.81
N GLN A 228 -13.78 -15.15 2.07
CA GLN A 228 -14.81 -14.35 1.41
C GLN A 228 -14.87 -12.94 2.01
N ALA A 229 -14.76 -12.84 3.33
CA ALA A 229 -14.73 -11.57 4.03
C ALA A 229 -13.48 -10.75 3.63
N VAL A 230 -12.30 -11.39 3.59
CA VAL A 230 -11.04 -10.75 3.16
C VAL A 230 -11.11 -10.32 1.69
N ALA A 231 -11.62 -11.15 0.79
CA ALA A 231 -11.75 -10.81 -0.62
C ALA A 231 -12.70 -9.62 -0.84
N TYR A 232 -13.83 -9.56 -0.13
CA TYR A 232 -14.74 -8.42 -0.17
C TYR A 232 -14.07 -7.13 0.37
N MET A 233 -13.44 -7.24 1.56
CA MET A 233 -12.72 -6.11 2.18
C MET A 233 -11.65 -5.54 1.25
N ILE A 234 -10.79 -6.38 0.68
CA ILE A 234 -9.74 -5.95 -0.25
C ILE A 234 -10.34 -5.25 -1.47
N ARG A 235 -11.36 -5.84 -2.08
CA ARG A 235 -12.01 -5.27 -3.26
C ARG A 235 -12.61 -3.91 -2.95
N ARG A 236 -13.37 -3.79 -1.86
CA ARG A 236 -14.03 -2.53 -1.48
C ARG A 236 -13.02 -1.45 -1.12
N CYS A 237 -11.97 -1.79 -0.38
CA CYS A 237 -10.88 -0.87 -0.05
C CYS A 237 -10.17 -0.37 -1.33
N ALA A 238 -9.85 -1.30 -2.26
CA ALA A 238 -9.24 -0.95 -3.53
C ALA A 238 -10.13 -0.01 -4.38
N GLU A 239 -11.44 -0.27 -4.45
CA GLU A 239 -12.40 0.60 -5.15
C GLU A 239 -12.38 2.04 -4.59
N LEU A 240 -12.41 2.19 -3.26
CA LEU A 240 -12.38 3.49 -2.61
C LEU A 240 -11.06 4.23 -2.86
N HIS A 241 -9.94 3.51 -2.81
CA HIS A 241 -8.62 4.08 -3.09
C HIS A 241 -8.51 4.53 -4.56
N LEU A 242 -8.88 3.67 -5.51
CA LEU A 242 -8.85 3.99 -6.94
C LEU A 242 -9.81 5.14 -7.29
N HIS A 243 -10.99 5.17 -6.68
CA HIS A 243 -11.92 6.28 -6.81
C HIS A 243 -11.31 7.59 -6.32
N HIS A 244 -10.61 7.55 -5.17
CA HIS A 244 -9.91 8.72 -4.65
C HIS A 244 -8.83 9.21 -5.64
N ILE A 245 -7.95 8.34 -6.14
CA ILE A 245 -6.95 8.70 -7.16
C ILE A 245 -7.60 9.36 -8.38
N ALA A 246 -8.72 8.80 -8.86
CA ALA A 246 -9.39 9.29 -10.06
C ALA A 246 -10.14 10.62 -9.87
N THR A 247 -10.60 10.94 -8.64
CA THR A 247 -11.53 12.06 -8.40
C THR A 247 -11.00 13.14 -7.47
N SER A 248 -9.86 12.95 -6.79
CA SER A 248 -9.29 13.91 -5.85
C SER A 248 -8.85 15.23 -6.50
N GLY A 249 -8.61 15.22 -7.82
CA GLY A 249 -8.03 16.37 -8.53
C GLY A 249 -6.51 16.47 -8.37
N ASP A 250 -5.89 15.69 -7.51
CA ASP A 250 -4.45 15.62 -7.28
C ASP A 250 -3.97 14.16 -7.14
N PRO A 251 -4.02 13.35 -8.22
CA PRO A 251 -3.66 11.93 -8.18
C PRO A 251 -2.19 11.68 -7.84
N PHE A 252 -1.34 12.69 -8.00
CA PHE A 252 0.10 12.62 -7.73
C PHE A 252 0.51 13.40 -6.48
N GLU A 253 -0.46 13.83 -5.67
CA GLU A 253 -0.23 14.47 -4.37
C GLU A 253 0.78 15.62 -4.42
N TYR A 254 0.66 16.52 -5.41
CA TYR A 254 1.49 17.73 -5.50
C TYR A 254 1.15 18.75 -4.39
N GLY A 255 -0.09 18.74 -3.91
CA GLY A 255 -0.52 19.54 -2.77
C GLY A 255 -0.10 18.94 -1.43
N SER A 256 -0.34 19.66 -0.33
CA SER A 256 -0.05 19.19 1.04
C SER A 256 -1.15 18.28 1.63
N ALA A 257 -2.34 18.29 1.02
CA ALA A 257 -3.46 17.46 1.51
C ALA A 257 -3.20 15.97 1.30
N ARG A 258 -3.36 15.21 2.38
CA ARG A 258 -3.24 13.74 2.38
C ARG A 258 -4.51 13.13 2.99
N PRO A 259 -5.65 13.14 2.26
CA PRO A 259 -6.92 12.67 2.83
C PRO A 259 -6.90 11.22 3.28
N LEU A 260 -5.98 10.40 2.75
CA LEU A 260 -5.83 8.99 3.13
C LEU A 260 -4.85 8.77 4.29
N ASP A 261 -4.22 9.82 4.85
CA ASP A 261 -3.19 9.70 5.89
C ASP A 261 -3.77 9.78 7.33
N PHE A 262 -5.06 9.46 7.53
CA PHE A 262 -5.64 9.33 8.87
C PHE A 262 -4.86 8.32 9.72
N GLY A 263 -4.42 8.72 10.92
CA GLY A 263 -3.58 7.89 11.80
C GLY A 263 -2.09 7.82 11.44
N HIS A 264 -1.66 8.39 10.29
CA HIS A 264 -0.31 8.17 9.77
C HIS A 264 0.77 9.06 10.38
N TRP A 265 0.45 10.27 10.82
CA TRP A 265 1.46 11.16 11.40
C TRP A 265 2.16 10.56 12.62
N SER A 266 1.39 9.88 13.49
CA SER A 266 1.93 9.17 14.65
C SER A 266 2.46 7.79 14.27
N ALA A 267 1.82 7.08 13.32
CA ALA A 267 2.21 5.74 12.91
C ALA A 267 3.65 5.68 12.40
N HIS A 268 4.02 6.55 11.46
CA HIS A 268 5.39 6.61 10.93
C HIS A 268 6.43 6.83 12.03
N ARG A 269 6.10 7.70 13.01
CA ARG A 269 6.99 7.95 14.12
C ARG A 269 7.09 6.76 15.08
N LEU A 270 6.00 6.05 15.32
CA LEU A 270 5.99 4.82 16.13
C LEU A 270 6.79 3.69 15.48
N GLU A 271 6.74 3.55 14.15
CA GLU A 271 7.59 2.60 13.43
C GLU A 271 9.08 2.88 13.70
N GLU A 272 9.52 4.13 13.60
CA GLU A 272 10.91 4.54 13.86
C GLU A 272 11.29 4.31 15.33
N LEU A 273 10.49 4.80 16.29
CA LEU A 273 10.74 4.70 17.73
C LEU A 273 10.74 3.25 18.22
N SER A 274 10.02 2.36 17.54
CA SER A 274 10.04 0.93 17.82
C SER A 274 11.22 0.19 17.14
N ASN A 275 12.10 0.90 16.42
CA ASN A 275 13.11 0.31 15.55
C ASN A 275 12.50 -0.69 14.55
N HIS A 276 11.34 -0.34 13.98
CA HIS A 276 10.57 -1.16 13.05
C HIS A 276 10.10 -2.51 13.63
N ALA A 277 10.02 -2.64 14.96
CA ALA A 277 9.41 -3.80 15.62
C ALA A 277 7.89 -3.82 15.39
N LEU A 278 7.24 -2.66 15.31
CA LEU A 278 5.86 -2.52 14.82
C LEU A 278 5.83 -2.67 13.30
N ARG A 279 4.91 -3.49 12.81
CA ARG A 279 4.55 -3.50 11.40
C ARG A 279 3.75 -2.25 11.06
N HIS A 280 3.82 -1.78 9.80
CA HIS A 280 3.11 -0.59 9.36
C HIS A 280 1.64 -0.57 9.78
N GLY A 281 0.86 -1.60 9.45
CA GLY A 281 -0.56 -1.65 9.81
C GLY A 281 -0.84 -1.71 11.32
N GLU A 282 0.09 -2.25 12.13
CA GLU A 282 -0.02 -2.18 13.59
C GLU A 282 0.15 -0.73 14.08
N ALA A 283 1.14 -0.02 13.54
CA ALA A 283 1.36 1.39 13.84
C ALA A 283 0.17 2.26 13.39
N VAL A 284 -0.37 1.98 12.19
CA VAL A 284 -1.58 2.65 11.67
C VAL A 284 -2.78 2.40 12.55
N ALA A 285 -3.02 1.17 13.04
CA ALA A 285 -4.11 0.87 13.96
C ALA A 285 -4.01 1.67 15.27
N ILE A 286 -2.78 1.81 15.84
CA ILE A 286 -2.51 2.65 17.00
C ILE A 286 -2.76 4.13 16.69
N GLY A 287 -2.34 4.60 15.51
CA GLY A 287 -2.60 5.97 15.06
C GLY A 287 -4.08 6.26 14.85
N ILE A 288 -4.84 5.31 14.29
CA ILE A 288 -6.31 5.40 14.17
C ILE A 288 -6.95 5.53 15.56
N ALA A 289 -6.52 4.72 16.54
CA ALA A 289 -7.02 4.80 17.90
C ALA A 289 -6.74 6.18 18.53
N LEU A 290 -5.51 6.69 18.39
CA LEU A 290 -5.10 8.00 18.90
C LEU A 290 -5.93 9.14 18.27
N ASP A 291 -6.00 9.19 16.96
CA ASP A 291 -6.69 10.27 16.24
C ASP A 291 -8.21 10.20 16.43
N SER A 292 -8.79 9.00 16.63
CA SER A 292 -10.20 8.83 16.97
C SER A 292 -10.50 9.32 18.39
N LEU A 293 -9.61 9.04 19.36
CA LEU A 293 -9.74 9.53 20.73
C LEU A 293 -9.61 11.05 20.77
N TYR A 294 -8.66 11.61 20.03
CA TYR A 294 -8.50 13.05 19.88
C TYR A 294 -9.75 13.69 19.24
N SER A 295 -10.28 13.12 18.15
CA SER A 295 -11.48 13.61 17.48
C SER A 295 -12.69 13.63 18.45
N ALA A 296 -12.84 12.61 19.29
CA ALA A 296 -13.89 12.57 20.32
C ALA A 296 -13.63 13.60 21.44
N GLY A 297 -12.38 13.76 21.87
CA GLY A 297 -11.97 14.75 22.87
C GLY A 297 -12.20 16.20 22.45
N MET A 298 -12.09 16.47 21.14
CA MET A 298 -12.41 17.76 20.52
C MET A 298 -13.89 17.95 20.17
N GLY A 299 -14.73 16.91 20.38
CA GLY A 299 -16.15 16.95 20.04
C GLY A 299 -16.45 16.89 18.53
N PHE A 300 -15.52 16.40 17.73
CA PHE A 300 -15.71 16.23 16.27
C PHE A 300 -16.52 14.97 15.95
N ILE A 301 -16.44 13.95 16.82
CA ILE A 301 -17.22 12.72 16.74
C ILE A 301 -17.82 12.37 18.11
N GLU A 302 -18.89 11.58 18.10
CA GLU A 302 -19.52 11.08 19.32
C GLU A 302 -18.68 9.97 19.96
N ARG A 303 -18.77 9.81 21.29
CA ARG A 303 -18.01 8.78 22.03
C ARG A 303 -18.38 7.37 21.62
N GLU A 304 -19.61 7.15 21.22
CA GLU A 304 -20.14 5.87 20.73
C GLU A 304 -19.37 5.41 19.49
N LEU A 305 -19.10 6.33 18.56
CA LEU A 305 -18.30 6.02 17.37
C LEU A 305 -16.85 5.70 17.73
N GLN A 306 -16.25 6.48 18.63
CA GLN A 306 -14.88 6.22 19.11
C GLN A 306 -14.78 4.84 19.78
N GLN A 307 -15.76 4.45 20.63
CA GLN A 307 -15.79 3.13 21.25
C GLN A 307 -15.95 2.01 20.22
N LYS A 308 -16.83 2.20 19.21
CA LYS A 308 -17.01 1.25 18.12
C LYS A 308 -15.72 1.01 17.34
N ILE A 309 -14.94 2.08 17.09
CA ILE A 309 -13.61 1.99 16.45
C ILE A 309 -12.66 1.15 17.32
N PHE A 310 -12.60 1.40 18.62
CA PHE A 310 -11.74 0.67 19.53
C PHE A 310 -12.09 -0.83 19.59
N ILE A 311 -13.38 -1.15 19.72
CA ILE A 311 -13.87 -2.54 19.68
C ILE A 311 -13.47 -3.21 18.35
N THR A 312 -13.65 -2.50 17.21
CA THR A 312 -13.27 -3.03 15.90
C THR A 312 -11.79 -3.40 15.85
N LEU A 313 -10.92 -2.48 16.25
CA LEU A 313 -9.47 -2.70 16.22
C LEU A 313 -9.03 -3.83 17.17
N GLN A 314 -9.60 -3.88 18.40
CA GLN A 314 -9.28 -4.92 19.37
C GLN A 314 -9.75 -6.31 18.92
N ASP A 315 -10.98 -6.43 18.40
CA ASP A 315 -11.52 -7.70 17.92
C ASP A 315 -10.81 -8.21 16.68
N LEU A 316 -10.26 -7.30 15.85
CA LEU A 316 -9.33 -7.62 14.78
C LEU A 316 -7.94 -8.05 15.29
N GLY A 317 -7.68 -7.89 16.59
CA GLY A 317 -6.45 -8.31 17.28
C GLY A 317 -5.33 -7.28 17.23
N PHE A 318 -5.64 -5.99 17.02
CA PHE A 318 -4.66 -4.90 17.16
C PHE A 318 -4.53 -4.44 18.61
N ALA A 319 -3.31 -4.08 19.00
CA ALA A 319 -3.09 -3.28 20.20
C ALA A 319 -3.47 -1.82 19.91
N LEU A 320 -4.04 -1.14 20.91
CA LEU A 320 -4.41 0.28 20.78
C LEU A 320 -3.33 1.23 21.29
N SER A 321 -2.26 0.71 21.90
CA SER A 321 -1.11 1.49 22.35
C SER A 321 0.18 0.71 22.20
N HIS A 322 1.30 1.41 22.33
CA HIS A 322 2.64 0.81 22.33
C HIS A 322 3.57 1.63 23.22
N ARG A 323 4.55 0.96 23.87
CA ARG A 323 5.54 1.62 24.73
C ARG A 323 6.33 2.75 24.06
N ALA A 324 6.42 2.73 22.73
CA ALA A 324 7.07 3.81 21.97
C ALA A 324 6.39 5.17 22.16
N PHE A 325 5.12 5.24 22.58
CA PHE A 325 4.45 6.49 22.93
C PHE A 325 5.16 7.25 24.06
N THR A 326 5.82 6.56 25.00
CA THR A 326 6.58 7.22 26.10
C THR A 326 7.78 8.02 25.58
N GLN A 327 8.20 7.81 24.33
CA GLN A 327 9.31 8.47 23.68
C GLN A 327 8.82 9.44 22.56
N LEU A 328 7.51 9.53 22.36
CA LEU A 328 6.93 10.37 21.31
C LEU A 328 6.96 11.84 21.77
N ASP A 329 7.75 12.65 21.10
CA ASP A 329 7.68 14.12 21.16
C ASP A 329 6.67 14.57 20.10
N ILE A 330 5.48 14.99 20.58
CA ILE A 330 4.36 15.39 19.71
C ILE A 330 4.76 16.56 18.82
N HIS A 331 5.38 17.60 19.41
CA HIS A 331 5.76 18.78 18.67
C HIS A 331 6.72 18.45 17.52
N LYS A 332 7.75 17.65 17.82
CA LYS A 332 8.71 17.21 16.82
C LYS A 332 8.07 16.33 15.76
N ALA A 333 7.21 15.39 16.15
CA ALA A 333 6.53 14.49 15.20
C ALA A 333 5.62 15.25 14.24
N LEU A 334 4.90 16.28 14.72
CA LEU A 334 4.09 17.17 13.90
C LEU A 334 4.95 18.04 12.97
N GLN A 335 6.11 18.49 13.44
CA GLN A 335 7.05 19.26 12.62
C GLN A 335 7.64 18.38 11.51
N ASP A 336 8.11 17.16 11.83
CA ASP A 336 8.65 16.22 10.86
C ASP A 336 7.58 15.87 9.79
N PHE A 337 6.33 15.67 10.23
CA PHE A 337 5.21 15.41 9.32
C PHE A 337 4.90 16.60 8.42
N ARG A 338 4.90 17.83 8.97
CA ARG A 338 4.75 19.06 8.21
C ARG A 338 5.82 19.21 7.12
N GLU A 339 7.09 18.91 7.43
CA GLU A 339 8.17 18.93 6.45
C GLU A 339 7.96 17.90 5.34
N HIS A 340 7.48 16.70 5.70
CA HIS A 340 7.13 15.66 4.75
C HIS A 340 6.02 16.09 3.78
N LEU A 341 5.05 16.88 4.24
CA LEU A 341 3.94 17.40 3.44
C LEU A 341 4.30 18.62 2.56
N GLY A 342 5.53 19.13 2.63
CA GLY A 342 5.96 20.27 1.84
C GLY A 342 5.78 21.64 2.51
N GLY A 343 5.61 21.68 3.85
CA GLY A 343 5.70 22.88 4.67
C GLY A 343 4.41 23.34 5.34
N GLU A 344 3.24 22.83 4.96
CA GLU A 344 1.99 23.09 5.68
C GLU A 344 1.53 21.82 6.41
N LEU A 345 1.22 21.97 7.72
CA LEU A 345 0.63 20.86 8.47
C LEU A 345 -0.78 20.60 7.93
N CYS A 346 -1.07 19.36 7.63
CA CYS A 346 -2.37 18.93 7.11
C CYS A 346 -2.69 17.55 7.67
N ILE A 347 -3.43 17.51 8.79
CA ILE A 347 -3.78 16.25 9.47
C ILE A 347 -5.24 15.92 9.18
N THR A 348 -5.48 14.70 8.76
CA THR A 348 -6.83 14.16 8.56
C THR A 348 -7.38 13.69 9.90
N LEU A 349 -8.53 14.25 10.33
CA LEU A 349 -9.27 13.82 11.52
C LEU A 349 -10.71 13.50 11.18
N LEU A 350 -11.33 12.62 11.96
CA LEU A 350 -12.73 12.25 11.79
C LEU A 350 -13.66 13.40 12.22
N THR A 351 -14.71 13.63 11.42
CA THR A 351 -15.81 14.55 11.71
C THR A 351 -17.17 13.85 11.71
N GLY A 352 -17.16 12.54 11.59
CA GLY A 352 -18.33 11.66 11.60
C GLY A 352 -17.96 10.28 11.04
N GLU A 353 -18.89 9.35 11.08
CA GLU A 353 -18.69 8.02 10.49
C GLU A 353 -18.63 8.15 8.97
N GLY A 354 -17.56 7.65 8.37
CA GLY A 354 -17.27 7.77 6.93
C GLY A 354 -16.94 9.21 6.47
N LYS A 355 -16.59 10.08 7.41
CA LYS A 355 -16.32 11.51 7.13
C LYS A 355 -15.09 11.99 7.86
N ALA A 356 -14.24 12.71 7.15
CA ALA A 356 -13.05 13.33 7.70
C ALA A 356 -12.84 14.73 7.13
N ALA A 357 -12.08 15.55 7.84
CA ALA A 357 -11.65 16.86 7.40
C ALA A 357 -10.14 17.06 7.65
N GLN A 358 -9.56 18.04 6.97
CA GLN A 358 -8.16 18.43 7.12
C GLN A 358 -8.03 19.53 8.17
N PHE A 359 -7.06 19.39 9.06
CA PHE A 359 -6.76 20.34 10.14
C PHE A 359 -5.30 20.76 10.05
N ASN A 360 -5.04 22.06 10.20
CA ASN A 360 -3.69 22.63 10.11
C ASN A 360 -3.09 22.85 11.51
N GLU A 361 -3.87 22.63 12.55
CA GLU A 361 -3.46 22.81 13.94
C GLU A 361 -3.97 21.66 14.80
N ILE A 362 -3.17 21.27 15.79
CA ILE A 362 -3.48 20.24 16.79
C ILE A 362 -3.28 20.85 18.17
N ASP A 363 -4.23 20.65 19.07
CA ASP A 363 -4.04 20.94 20.49
C ASP A 363 -3.15 19.86 21.12
N GLU A 364 -1.85 20.17 21.27
CA GLU A 364 -0.86 19.23 21.78
C GLU A 364 -1.19 18.76 23.22
N ALA A 365 -1.85 19.62 24.05
CA ALA A 365 -2.23 19.25 25.40
C ALA A 365 -3.39 18.22 25.41
N VAL A 366 -4.34 18.36 24.50
CA VAL A 366 -5.38 17.33 24.29
C VAL A 366 -4.76 16.06 23.75
N MET A 367 -3.87 16.15 22.78
CA MET A 367 -3.19 15.00 22.16
C MET A 367 -2.38 14.23 23.23
N GLN A 368 -1.65 14.94 24.11
CA GLN A 368 -0.90 14.30 25.21
C GLN A 368 -1.84 13.54 26.15
N ARG A 369 -2.99 14.13 26.52
CA ARG A 369 -3.99 13.42 27.35
C ARG A 369 -4.53 12.17 26.65
N CYS A 370 -4.70 12.20 25.33
CA CYS A 370 -5.11 11.01 24.56
C CYS A 370 -4.04 9.90 24.62
N ILE A 371 -2.77 10.27 24.48
CA ILE A 371 -1.65 9.32 24.61
C ILE A 371 -1.62 8.71 26.01
N ASP A 372 -1.70 9.54 27.06
CA ASP A 372 -1.70 9.10 28.45
C ASP A 372 -2.87 8.13 28.72
N THR A 373 -4.06 8.44 28.19
CA THR A 373 -5.23 7.58 28.26
C THR A 373 -5.00 6.22 27.57
N LEU A 374 -4.44 6.21 26.35
CA LEU A 374 -4.16 4.96 25.66
C LEU A 374 -3.12 4.12 26.39
N LEU A 375 -2.11 4.74 26.98
CA LEU A 375 -1.09 4.03 27.76
C LEU A 375 -1.64 3.46 29.07
N SER A 376 -2.56 4.17 29.73
CA SER A 376 -3.16 3.72 30.99
C SER A 376 -4.21 2.64 30.81
N ASP A 377 -5.12 2.82 29.84
CA ASP A 377 -6.30 1.99 29.69
C ASP A 377 -6.04 0.76 28.80
N PHE A 378 -5.03 0.85 27.92
CA PHE A 378 -4.63 -0.21 27.00
C PHE A 378 -3.13 -0.46 27.07
N PRO A 379 -2.58 -0.89 28.24
CA PRO A 379 -1.15 -1.11 28.35
C PRO A 379 -0.68 -2.11 27.31
N ALA A 380 0.43 -1.78 26.65
CA ALA A 380 1.05 -2.65 25.66
C ALA A 380 1.49 -3.97 26.31
N PRO A 381 1.32 -5.11 25.66
CA PRO A 381 1.75 -6.41 26.16
C PRO A 381 3.27 -6.52 26.35
#